data_1fb87d1efed3da10ad2b99c6d8bb94cc
#
_entry.id   1fb87d1efed3da10ad2b99c6d8bb94cc
#
_cell.length_a   1.000
_cell.length_b   1.000
_cell.length_c   1.000
_cell.angle_alpha   90.00
_cell.angle_beta   90.00
_cell.angle_gamma   90.00
#
_symmetry.space_group_name_H-M   'P 1'
#
loop_
_entity.id
_entity.type
_entity.pdbx_description
1 polymer ?
#
loop_
_entity_poly.entity_id
_entity_poly.type
_entity_poly.pdbx_seq_one_letter_code
_entity_poly.pdbx_strand_id
1 'polypeptide(L)'
;MARANRHHIPGQVWHITHRCHKREFLLKFSKDRRRWQQWLFEAKKRYKLQVLDFAVTSNHIHLLVVDSDKNVVLNSLQLIAGRTAQEFNKRKKRKDAFWDDRYHVTSIRDGRAYTESFMKLQMGF
;
A
#
# COMPACT_ATOMS: atom_id res chain seq x y z
N MET A 1 8.78 21.42 -1.98
CA MET A 1 7.81 20.33 -1.90
C MET A 1 8.21 19.33 -0.83
N ALA A 2 7.27 18.92 -0.01
CA ALA A 2 7.55 18.00 1.07
C ALA A 2 8.21 16.70 0.59
N ARG A 3 7.79 16.19 -0.56
CA ARG A 3 8.35 14.96 -1.09
C ARG A 3 9.79 15.11 -1.57
N ALA A 4 10.11 16.27 -2.14
CA ALA A 4 11.46 16.53 -2.61
C ALA A 4 12.45 16.59 -1.45
N ASN A 5 11.96 16.93 -0.28
CA ASN A 5 12.80 17.06 0.92
C ASN A 5 12.88 15.77 1.74
N ARG A 6 12.17 14.73 1.31
CA ARG A 6 12.22 13.46 2.01
C ARG A 6 13.55 12.78 1.73
N HIS A 7 14.29 12.53 2.77
CA HIS A 7 15.56 11.83 2.66
C HIS A 7 15.33 10.34 2.50
N HIS A 8 16.05 9.77 1.56
CA HIS A 8 16.05 8.32 1.39
C HIS A 8 17.13 7.72 2.27
N ILE A 9 16.73 6.93 3.24
CA ILE A 9 17.63 6.23 4.14
C ILE A 9 17.43 4.73 3.94
N PRO A 10 18.40 4.03 3.32
CA PRO A 10 18.25 2.60 3.07
C PRO A 10 18.02 1.83 4.38
N GLY A 11 17.10 0.90 4.34
CA GLY A 11 16.76 0.09 5.50
C GLY A 11 15.71 0.68 6.41
N GLN A 12 15.27 1.91 6.13
CA GLN A 12 14.20 2.52 6.91
C GLN A 12 12.88 1.82 6.66
N VAL A 13 12.06 1.68 7.70
CA VAL A 13 10.75 1.04 7.59
C VAL A 13 9.69 2.10 7.34
N TRP A 14 8.84 1.84 6.36
CA TRP A 14 7.73 2.72 5.99
C TRP A 14 6.40 2.04 6.26
N HIS A 15 5.49 2.77 6.91
CA HIS A 15 4.10 2.36 7.04
C HIS A 15 3.29 3.15 6.01
N ILE A 16 2.65 2.44 5.11
CA ILE A 16 1.91 3.03 3.98
C ILE A 16 0.43 2.68 4.14
N THR A 17 -0.41 3.69 4.04
CA THR A 17 -1.86 3.53 4.04
C THR A 17 -2.43 4.11 2.77
N HIS A 18 -3.29 3.38 2.09
CA HIS A 18 -3.96 3.86 0.88
C HIS A 18 -5.44 3.57 1.00
N ARG A 19 -6.26 4.61 0.86
CA ARG A 19 -7.71 4.50 1.03
C ARG A 19 -8.41 4.53 -0.31
N CYS A 20 -9.56 3.84 -0.38
CA CYS A 20 -10.42 3.92 -1.54
C CYS A 20 -11.06 5.30 -1.64
N HIS A 21 -11.34 5.71 -2.87
CA HIS A 21 -11.92 7.02 -3.18
C HIS A 21 -13.24 7.21 -2.42
N LYS A 22 -13.40 8.37 -1.77
CA LYS A 22 -14.58 8.72 -0.98
C LYS A 22 -14.92 7.67 0.07
N ARG A 23 -13.93 6.92 0.51
CA ARG A 23 -14.08 5.85 1.51
C ARG A 23 -15.09 4.77 1.09
N GLU A 24 -15.33 4.62 -0.20
CA GLU A 24 -16.20 3.57 -0.71
C GLU A 24 -15.60 2.19 -0.42
N PHE A 25 -16.48 1.20 -0.25
CA PHE A 25 -16.05 -0.17 0.06
C PHE A 25 -15.72 -0.94 -1.21
N LEU A 26 -14.73 -0.45 -1.96
CA LEU A 26 -14.38 -1.07 -3.24
C LEU A 26 -13.64 -2.40 -3.06
N LEU A 27 -13.08 -2.62 -1.89
CA LEU A 27 -12.41 -3.88 -1.55
C LEU A 27 -13.30 -4.77 -0.68
N LYS A 28 -14.61 -4.62 -0.82
CA LYS A 28 -15.60 -5.32 0.01
C LYS A 28 -15.51 -6.84 -0.11
N PHE A 29 -15.32 -7.35 -1.32
CA PHE A 29 -15.30 -8.80 -1.54
C PHE A 29 -13.90 -9.36 -1.42
N SER A 30 -13.81 -10.58 -0.88
CA SER A 30 -12.52 -11.21 -0.63
C SER A 30 -11.72 -11.42 -1.92
N LYS A 31 -12.39 -11.64 -3.05
CA LYS A 31 -11.69 -11.79 -4.33
C LYS A 31 -10.93 -10.54 -4.73
N ASP A 32 -11.50 -9.37 -4.41
CA ASP A 32 -10.85 -8.09 -4.72
C ASP A 32 -9.65 -7.84 -3.80
N ARG A 33 -9.79 -8.17 -2.52
CA ARG A 33 -8.67 -8.09 -1.58
C ARG A 33 -7.56 -9.05 -1.96
N ARG A 34 -7.91 -10.27 -2.37
CA ARG A 34 -6.91 -11.23 -2.84
C ARG A 34 -6.19 -10.74 -4.09
N ARG A 35 -6.92 -10.09 -4.99
CA ARG A 35 -6.30 -9.58 -6.21
C ARG A 35 -5.26 -8.50 -5.89
N TRP A 36 -5.56 -7.61 -4.92
CA TRP A 36 -4.58 -6.65 -4.44
C TRP A 36 -3.34 -7.37 -3.89
N GLN A 37 -3.54 -8.42 -3.11
CA GLN A 37 -2.42 -9.19 -2.56
C GLN A 37 -1.60 -9.85 -3.67
N GLN A 38 -2.23 -10.33 -4.71
CA GLN A 38 -1.52 -10.92 -5.84
C GLN A 38 -0.62 -9.90 -6.52
N TRP A 39 -1.10 -8.67 -6.68
CA TRP A 39 -0.26 -7.60 -7.22
C TRP A 39 0.86 -7.21 -6.26
N LEU A 40 0.61 -7.27 -4.96
CA LEU A 40 1.68 -7.08 -3.97
C LEU A 40 2.78 -8.12 -4.15
N PHE A 41 2.42 -9.38 -4.30
CA PHE A 41 3.40 -10.44 -4.52
C PHE A 41 4.12 -10.29 -5.85
N GLU A 42 3.44 -9.80 -6.87
CA GLU A 42 4.09 -9.49 -8.14
C GLU A 42 5.11 -8.38 -7.99
N ALA A 43 4.81 -7.36 -7.22
CA ALA A 43 5.75 -6.27 -6.93
C ALA A 43 6.97 -6.78 -6.17
N LYS A 44 6.76 -7.66 -5.19
CA LYS A 44 7.88 -8.29 -4.47
C LYS A 44 8.80 -9.03 -5.43
N LYS A 45 8.22 -9.75 -6.36
CA LYS A 45 8.99 -10.53 -7.33
C LYS A 45 9.70 -9.62 -8.33
N ARG A 46 8.99 -8.62 -8.85
CA ARG A 46 9.46 -7.77 -9.94
C ARG A 46 10.47 -6.73 -9.48
N TYR A 47 10.20 -6.09 -8.36
CA TYR A 47 11.00 -4.97 -7.87
C TYR A 47 11.80 -5.28 -6.62
N LYS A 48 11.72 -6.51 -6.11
CA LYS A 48 12.40 -6.91 -4.88
C LYS A 48 11.91 -6.13 -3.66
N LEU A 49 10.64 -5.75 -3.65
CA LEU A 49 10.04 -5.06 -2.52
C LEU A 49 10.11 -5.95 -1.27
N GLN A 50 10.62 -5.39 -0.18
CA GLN A 50 10.71 -6.11 1.09
C GLN A 50 9.50 -5.77 1.94
N VAL A 51 8.57 -6.71 2.04
CA VAL A 51 7.31 -6.54 2.77
C VAL A 51 7.43 -7.19 4.12
N LEU A 52 7.20 -6.41 5.17
CA LEU A 52 7.21 -6.91 6.55
C LEU A 52 5.82 -7.37 6.97
N ASP A 53 4.80 -6.64 6.57
CA ASP A 53 3.41 -7.00 6.87
C ASP A 53 2.47 -6.20 6.00
N PHE A 54 1.23 -6.65 5.91
CA PHE A 54 0.18 -5.92 5.21
C PHE A 54 -1.18 -6.30 5.77
N ALA A 55 -2.16 -5.42 5.56
CA ALA A 55 -3.55 -5.68 5.89
C ALA A 55 -4.43 -5.02 4.85
N VAL A 56 -5.48 -5.71 4.44
CA VAL A 56 -6.44 -5.21 3.45
C VAL A 56 -7.82 -5.25 4.08
N THR A 57 -8.45 -4.08 4.14
CA THR A 57 -9.83 -3.99 4.64
C THR A 57 -10.76 -3.71 3.46
N SER A 58 -12.04 -3.49 3.75
CA SER A 58 -13.03 -3.25 2.70
C SER A 58 -12.81 -1.94 1.95
N ASN A 59 -12.09 -0.98 2.52
CA ASN A 59 -11.92 0.33 1.88
C ASN A 59 -10.52 0.94 2.03
N HIS A 60 -9.56 0.20 2.53
CA HIS A 60 -8.18 0.70 2.58
C HIS A 60 -7.20 -0.45 2.80
N ILE A 61 -5.94 -0.14 2.55
CA ILE A 61 -4.85 -1.09 2.79
C ILE A 61 -3.81 -0.47 3.71
N HIS A 62 -3.11 -1.34 4.41
CA HIS A 62 -1.92 -0.99 5.17
C HIS A 62 -0.79 -1.86 4.68
N LEU A 63 0.38 -1.26 4.54
CA LEU A 63 1.54 -1.95 4.02
C LEU A 63 2.77 -1.50 4.80
N LEU A 64 3.53 -2.46 5.30
CA LEU A 64 4.74 -2.21 6.05
C LEU A 64 5.92 -2.74 5.25
N VAL A 65 6.80 -1.86 4.81
CA VAL A 65 7.90 -2.21 3.90
C VAL A 65 9.22 -1.65 4.38
N VAL A 66 10.30 -2.27 3.94
CA VAL A 66 11.65 -1.74 4.13
C VAL A 66 12.02 -0.94 2.88
N ASP A 67 12.47 0.29 3.09
CA ASP A 67 12.87 1.17 1.99
C ASP A 67 14.32 0.89 1.62
N SER A 68 14.53 -0.11 0.77
CA SER A 68 15.86 -0.48 0.30
C SER A 68 16.38 0.44 -0.80
N ASP A 69 15.47 0.96 -1.63
CA ASP A 69 15.77 1.89 -2.72
C ASP A 69 14.50 2.69 -3.00
N LYS A 70 14.65 4.00 -3.18
CA LYS A 70 13.51 4.89 -3.36
C LYS A 70 12.60 4.49 -4.52
N ASN A 71 13.17 3.95 -5.58
CA ASN A 71 12.40 3.57 -6.75
C ASN A 71 11.67 2.25 -6.56
N VAL A 72 12.17 1.37 -5.71
CA VAL A 72 11.52 0.08 -5.45
C VAL A 72 10.13 0.29 -4.84
N VAL A 73 10.04 1.10 -3.79
CA VAL A 73 8.75 1.36 -3.14
C VAL A 73 7.82 2.09 -4.09
N LEU A 74 8.31 3.13 -4.76
CA LEU A 74 7.49 3.93 -5.67
C LEU A 74 6.92 3.11 -6.82
N ASN A 75 7.78 2.35 -7.49
CA ASN A 75 7.37 1.52 -8.62
C ASN A 75 6.40 0.42 -8.17
N SER A 76 6.65 -0.15 -7.01
CA SER A 76 5.78 -1.17 -6.45
C SER A 76 4.38 -0.63 -6.17
N LEU A 77 4.29 0.54 -5.54
CA LEU A 77 3.00 1.16 -5.24
C LEU A 77 2.24 1.51 -6.52
N GLN A 78 2.93 2.02 -7.53
CA GLN A 78 2.30 2.32 -8.82
C GLN A 78 1.74 1.06 -9.48
N LEU A 79 2.48 -0.03 -9.44
CA LEU A 79 2.02 -1.29 -10.01
C LEU A 79 0.80 -1.82 -9.25
N ILE A 80 0.91 -1.92 -7.93
CA ILE A 80 -0.14 -2.52 -7.10
C ILE A 80 -1.42 -1.70 -7.22
N ALA A 81 -1.34 -0.41 -6.98
CA ALA A 81 -2.52 0.45 -6.97
C ALA A 81 -3.10 0.60 -8.37
N GLY A 82 -2.25 0.82 -9.37
CA GLY A 82 -2.70 1.01 -10.75
C GLY A 82 -3.40 -0.22 -11.32
N ARG A 83 -2.81 -1.39 -11.15
CA ARG A 83 -3.39 -2.62 -11.67
C ARG A 83 -4.69 -2.99 -10.96
N THR A 84 -4.72 -2.83 -9.64
CA THR A 84 -5.93 -3.08 -8.87
C THR A 84 -7.07 -2.18 -9.37
N ALA A 85 -6.80 -0.90 -9.54
CA ALA A 85 -7.80 0.05 -10.01
C ALA A 85 -8.27 -0.27 -11.43
N GLN A 86 -7.33 -0.53 -12.33
CA GLN A 86 -7.66 -0.80 -13.73
C GLN A 86 -8.53 -2.05 -13.87
N GLU A 87 -8.17 -3.12 -13.20
CA GLU A 87 -8.90 -4.38 -13.28
C GLU A 87 -10.31 -4.25 -12.70
N PHE A 88 -10.40 -3.62 -11.53
CA PHE A 88 -11.69 -3.44 -10.87
C PHE A 88 -12.60 -2.56 -11.69
N ASN A 89 -12.11 -1.40 -12.14
CA ASN A 89 -12.93 -0.46 -12.89
C ASN A 89 -13.37 -1.03 -14.23
N LYS A 90 -12.51 -1.78 -14.88
CA LYS A 90 -12.87 -2.45 -16.14
C LYS A 90 -13.97 -3.47 -15.92
N ARG A 91 -13.83 -4.32 -14.91
CA ARG A 91 -14.83 -5.35 -14.61
C ARG A 91 -16.16 -4.76 -14.21
N LYS A 92 -16.14 -3.68 -13.41
CA LYS A 92 -17.37 -3.02 -12.92
C LYS A 92 -17.85 -1.92 -13.83
N LYS A 93 -17.17 -1.67 -14.94
CA LYS A 93 -17.49 -0.58 -15.88
C LYS A 93 -17.58 0.77 -15.19
N ARG A 94 -16.65 1.02 -14.26
CA ARG A 94 -16.55 2.28 -13.52
C ARG A 94 -15.58 3.23 -14.20
N LYS A 95 -15.87 4.53 -14.10
CA LYS A 95 -14.98 5.59 -14.58
C LYS A 95 -14.42 6.44 -13.47
N ASP A 96 -14.92 6.28 -12.25
CA ASP A 96 -14.45 7.05 -11.11
C ASP A 96 -13.11 6.54 -10.61
N ALA A 97 -12.40 7.38 -9.88
CA ALA A 97 -11.16 6.98 -9.23
C ALA A 97 -11.42 5.83 -8.26
N PHE A 98 -10.49 4.88 -8.22
CA PHE A 98 -10.55 3.79 -7.26
C PHE A 98 -9.93 4.22 -5.92
N TRP A 99 -8.83 4.94 -5.97
CA TRP A 99 -8.06 5.34 -4.78
C TRP A 99 -8.19 6.84 -4.55
N ASP A 100 -8.02 7.25 -3.29
CA ASP A 100 -7.78 8.66 -2.98
C ASP A 100 -6.51 9.12 -3.69
N ASP A 101 -6.37 10.42 -3.86
CA ASP A 101 -5.27 11.02 -4.63
C ASP A 101 -3.91 10.54 -4.18
N ARG A 102 -3.73 10.34 -2.87
CA ARG A 102 -2.42 10.01 -2.32
C ARG A 102 -2.52 8.93 -1.26
N TYR A 103 -1.49 8.10 -1.21
CA TYR A 103 -1.28 7.24 -0.08
C TYR A 103 -0.52 8.01 1.02
N HIS A 104 -0.68 7.58 2.27
CA HIS A 104 0.02 8.16 3.40
C HIS A 104 1.22 7.29 3.75
N VAL A 105 2.37 7.93 3.95
CA VAL A 105 3.60 7.22 4.29
C VAL A 105 4.14 7.79 5.60
N THR A 106 4.38 6.91 6.56
CA THR A 106 4.97 7.27 7.84
C THR A 106 6.26 6.48 8.02
N SER A 107 7.33 7.18 8.35
CA SER A 107 8.60 6.55 8.66
C SER A 107 8.57 6.01 10.08
N ILE A 108 9.04 4.78 10.26
CA ILE A 108 9.14 4.15 11.57
C ILE A 108 10.61 4.05 11.93
N ARG A 109 11.02 4.80 12.95
CA ARG A 109 12.44 4.95 13.26
C ARG A 109 12.94 4.10 14.42
N ASP A 110 12.05 3.67 15.30
CA ASP A 110 12.45 2.87 16.44
C ASP A 110 11.58 1.62 16.55
N GLY A 111 12.07 0.66 17.32
CA GLY A 111 11.38 -0.62 17.44
C GLY A 111 10.02 -0.51 18.09
N ARG A 112 9.83 0.48 18.96
CA ARG A 112 8.55 0.68 19.63
C ARG A 112 7.49 1.15 18.65
N ALA A 113 7.82 2.18 17.83
CA ALA A 113 6.88 2.67 16.83
C ALA A 113 6.55 1.55 15.83
N TYR A 114 7.56 0.76 15.43
CA TYR A 114 7.35 -0.36 14.55
C TYR A 114 6.36 -1.36 15.16
N THR A 115 6.55 -1.72 16.42
CA THR A 115 5.68 -2.67 17.11
C THR A 115 4.24 -2.15 17.17
N GLU A 116 4.05 -0.88 17.50
CA GLU A 116 2.71 -0.30 17.56
C GLU A 116 2.03 -0.33 16.20
N SER A 117 2.75 0.04 15.14
CA SER A 117 2.19 0.02 13.79
C SER A 117 1.85 -1.41 13.36
N PHE A 118 2.70 -2.36 13.68
CA PHE A 118 2.45 -3.76 13.38
C PHE A 118 1.18 -4.25 14.06
N MET A 119 1.00 -3.92 15.33
CA MET A 119 -0.21 -4.30 16.06
C MET A 119 -1.47 -3.68 15.47
N LYS A 120 -1.38 -2.44 14.99
CA LYS A 120 -2.53 -1.83 14.30
C LYS A 120 -2.89 -2.59 13.04
N LEU A 121 -1.91 -3.05 12.29
CA LEU A 121 -2.17 -3.86 11.10
C LEU A 121 -2.88 -5.16 11.46
N GLN A 122 -2.55 -5.75 12.60
CA GLN A 122 -3.15 -7.00 13.04
C GLN A 122 -4.56 -6.79 13.62
N MET A 123 -4.79 -5.69 14.32
CA MET A 123 -5.98 -5.50 15.14
C MET A 123 -6.94 -4.44 14.64
N GLY A 124 -6.50 -3.56 13.79
CA GLY A 124 -7.20 -2.31 13.53
C GLY A 124 -8.37 -2.38 12.57
N PHE A 125 -8.72 -3.51 12.12
CA PHE A 125 -9.62 -3.55 10.99
C PHE A 125 -10.54 -4.74 10.96
#